data_49c4913b73ecc1297dfa873999da7bc5
#
_entry.id   49c4913b73ecc1297dfa873999da7bc5
#
_cell.length_a   1.000
_cell.length_b   1.000
_cell.length_c   1.000
_cell.angle_alpha   90.00
_cell.angle_beta   90.00
_cell.angle_gamma   90.00
#
_symmetry.space_group_name_H-M   'P 1'
#
loop_
_entity.id
_entity.type
_entity.pdbx_description
1 polymer ?
#
loop_
_entity_poly.entity_id
_entity_poly.type
_entity_poly.pdbx_seq_one_letter_code
_entity_poly.pdbx_strand_id
1 'polypeptide(L)'
;MVNVVKRIQEYNAGRDPQRLQLKYKNIRNDPFTFLRGTCHLFYERLPQNGVMRSAPLAWICGDMHLENFGSYKGDNRLAYFDLNDFDEAVLAPASWELVRLLTSVLVAADGTPSSAADSKLLCRGLIDAYGAALTLGKPRWVERDTAHGMVGDLLNSLRGRQRADYLDTRTVRKGKLRVLRTDGKKALPASDKQRAKVTAFMKRFAAEQPNPDFYKVLDVARRIAGTGSLGVDRYVILVQGKGSPDGNYL
;
A
#
# COMPACT_ATOMS: atom_id res chain seq x y z
N MET A 1 -0.14 -10.41 -30.88
CA MET A 1 0.67 -10.17 -29.66
C MET A 1 0.20 -8.85 -29.05
N VAL A 2 -0.14 -8.81 -27.76
CA VAL A 2 -0.60 -7.58 -27.09
C VAL A 2 0.58 -6.61 -26.97
N ASN A 3 0.39 -5.37 -27.42
CA ASN A 3 1.38 -4.32 -27.22
C ASN A 3 1.35 -3.84 -25.74
N VAL A 4 2.28 -4.35 -24.96
CA VAL A 4 2.37 -4.10 -23.50
C VAL A 4 2.50 -2.59 -23.19
N VAL A 5 3.31 -1.86 -23.95
CA VAL A 5 3.50 -0.42 -23.75
C VAL A 5 2.19 0.33 -23.96
N LYS A 6 1.48 0.04 -25.05
CA LYS A 6 0.18 0.64 -25.36
C LYS A 6 -0.83 0.36 -24.26
N ARG A 7 -0.91 -0.88 -23.75
CA ARG A 7 -1.84 -1.24 -22.66
C ARG A 7 -1.52 -0.48 -21.36
N ILE A 8 -0.23 -0.33 -21.02
CA ILE A 8 0.18 0.46 -19.84
C ILE A 8 -0.22 1.92 -20.02
N GLN A 9 -0.03 2.50 -21.21
CA GLN A 9 -0.40 3.89 -21.48
C GLN A 9 -1.92 4.10 -21.40
N GLU A 10 -2.71 3.21 -22.00
CA GLU A 10 -4.17 3.25 -21.95
C GLU A 10 -4.71 3.15 -20.52
N TYR A 11 -4.20 2.21 -19.73
CA TYR A 11 -4.61 2.03 -18.34
C TYR A 11 -4.31 3.25 -17.45
N ASN A 12 -3.24 3.97 -17.77
CA ASN A 12 -2.83 5.14 -17.00
C ASN A 12 -3.31 6.47 -17.61
N ALA A 13 -4.17 6.45 -18.64
CA ALA A 13 -4.68 7.66 -19.27
C ALA A 13 -5.39 8.56 -18.26
N GLY A 14 -5.21 9.88 -18.41
CA GLY A 14 -5.81 10.89 -17.52
C GLY A 14 -5.13 11.09 -16.17
N ARG A 15 -4.08 10.32 -15.84
CA ARG A 15 -3.30 10.52 -14.61
C ARG A 15 -2.32 11.70 -14.75
N ASP A 16 -1.84 12.21 -13.61
CA ASP A 16 -0.85 13.30 -13.54
C ASP A 16 0.44 12.96 -14.31
N PRO A 17 0.83 13.76 -15.33
CA PRO A 17 1.95 13.42 -16.21
C PRO A 17 3.30 13.33 -15.47
N GLN A 18 3.56 14.21 -14.49
CA GLN A 18 4.82 14.23 -13.74
C GLN A 18 4.99 12.95 -12.92
N ARG A 19 3.91 12.49 -12.29
CA ARG A 19 3.93 11.24 -11.51
C ARG A 19 3.94 10.00 -12.41
N LEU A 20 3.35 10.07 -13.61
CA LEU A 20 3.44 9.00 -14.60
C LEU A 20 4.87 8.81 -15.12
N GLN A 21 5.61 9.88 -15.36
CA GLN A 21 7.03 9.79 -15.73
C GLN A 21 7.83 9.05 -14.64
N LEU A 22 7.58 9.36 -13.37
CA LEU A 22 8.19 8.66 -12.25
C LEU A 22 7.77 7.18 -12.21
N LYS A 23 6.49 6.87 -12.43
CA LYS A 23 6.00 5.50 -12.54
C LYS A 23 6.74 4.73 -13.63
N TYR A 24 6.79 5.28 -14.84
CA TYR A 24 7.41 4.62 -15.98
C TYR A 24 8.92 4.43 -15.78
N LYS A 25 9.59 5.39 -15.16
CA LYS A 25 11.00 5.24 -14.76
C LYS A 25 11.18 4.07 -13.79
N ASN A 26 10.34 3.98 -12.77
CA ASN A 26 10.44 2.94 -11.74
C ASN A 26 10.18 1.54 -12.30
N ILE A 27 9.07 1.35 -13.02
CA ILE A 27 8.69 0.04 -13.55
C ILE A 27 9.64 -0.47 -14.65
N ARG A 28 10.40 0.42 -15.31
CA ARG A 28 11.40 0.03 -16.31
C ARG A 28 12.64 -0.58 -15.68
N ASN A 29 12.97 -0.19 -14.47
CA ASN A 29 14.26 -0.49 -13.86
C ASN A 29 14.26 -1.74 -12.99
N ASP A 30 13.09 -2.24 -12.60
CA ASP A 30 12.99 -3.35 -11.66
C ASP A 30 11.76 -4.23 -11.96
N PRO A 31 11.94 -5.56 -12.16
CA PRO A 31 10.85 -6.49 -12.46
C PRO A 31 9.78 -6.57 -11.37
N PHE A 32 10.18 -6.52 -10.09
CA PHE A 32 9.23 -6.54 -8.99
C PHE A 32 8.36 -5.27 -8.94
N THR A 33 9.00 -4.12 -9.17
CA THR A 33 8.30 -2.85 -9.32
C THR A 33 7.38 -2.85 -10.55
N PHE A 34 7.79 -3.50 -11.66
CA PHE A 34 6.94 -3.70 -12.83
C PHE A 34 5.70 -4.52 -12.50
N LEU A 35 5.85 -5.66 -11.82
CA LEU A 35 4.73 -6.49 -11.36
C LEU A 35 3.71 -5.66 -10.58
N ARG A 36 4.15 -4.88 -9.61
CA ARG A 36 3.32 -4.01 -8.76
C ARG A 36 2.67 -2.86 -9.55
N GLY A 37 3.42 -2.27 -10.49
CA GLY A 37 2.96 -1.11 -11.27
C GLY A 37 1.98 -1.45 -12.40
N THR A 38 1.84 -2.73 -12.74
CA THR A 38 1.08 -3.21 -13.90
C THR A 38 0.12 -4.35 -13.53
N CYS A 39 -0.54 -4.25 -12.38
CA CYS A 39 -1.46 -5.27 -11.85
C CYS A 39 -2.50 -5.71 -12.89
N HIS A 40 -3.06 -4.78 -13.68
CA HIS A 40 -4.00 -5.07 -14.76
C HIS A 40 -3.46 -6.07 -15.81
N LEU A 41 -2.17 -5.98 -16.17
CA LEU A 41 -1.57 -6.90 -17.15
C LEU A 41 -1.47 -8.33 -16.61
N PHE A 42 -1.28 -8.50 -15.31
CA PHE A 42 -1.27 -9.81 -14.69
C PHE A 42 -2.62 -10.50 -14.88
N TYR A 43 -3.72 -9.84 -14.54
CA TYR A 43 -5.06 -10.39 -14.64
C TYR A 43 -5.53 -10.56 -16.08
N GLU A 44 -5.14 -9.68 -17.00
CA GLU A 44 -5.42 -9.82 -18.44
C GLU A 44 -4.75 -11.06 -19.04
N ARG A 45 -3.70 -11.59 -18.41
CA ARG A 45 -2.93 -12.74 -18.89
C ARG A 45 -3.09 -14.00 -18.04
N LEU A 46 -3.81 -13.91 -16.95
CA LEU A 46 -4.05 -15.04 -16.08
C LEU A 46 -4.86 -16.11 -16.83
N PRO A 47 -4.41 -17.38 -16.87
CA PRO A 47 -5.17 -18.46 -17.49
C PRO A 47 -6.58 -18.55 -16.91
N GLN A 48 -7.58 -18.67 -17.78
CA GLN A 48 -9.00 -18.72 -17.40
C GLN A 48 -9.53 -20.17 -17.42
N ASN A 49 -8.73 -21.14 -16.95
CA ASN A 49 -9.06 -22.56 -16.94
C ASN A 49 -8.66 -23.24 -15.62
N GLY A 50 -9.14 -24.47 -15.43
CA GLY A 50 -8.78 -25.28 -14.26
C GLY A 50 -8.98 -24.54 -12.94
N VAL A 51 -8.04 -24.69 -12.01
CA VAL A 51 -8.07 -24.10 -10.66
C VAL A 51 -8.22 -22.57 -10.68
N MET A 52 -7.76 -21.91 -11.75
CA MET A 52 -7.87 -20.45 -11.87
C MET A 52 -9.34 -20.00 -11.97
N ARG A 53 -10.21 -20.83 -12.51
CA ARG A 53 -11.64 -20.50 -12.69
C ARG A 53 -12.55 -21.18 -11.68
N SER A 54 -12.19 -22.37 -11.20
CA SER A 54 -13.05 -23.21 -10.36
C SER A 54 -12.93 -22.90 -8.86
N ALA A 55 -11.95 -22.09 -8.43
CA ALA A 55 -11.84 -21.70 -7.04
C ALA A 55 -13.05 -20.87 -6.59
N PRO A 56 -13.50 -20.99 -5.33
CA PRO A 56 -14.60 -20.20 -4.81
C PRO A 56 -14.29 -18.69 -4.89
N LEU A 57 -15.36 -17.90 -5.08
CA LEU A 57 -15.24 -16.45 -5.06
C LEU A 57 -14.97 -15.96 -3.64
N ALA A 58 -14.02 -15.04 -3.51
CA ALA A 58 -13.70 -14.34 -2.29
C ALA A 58 -13.39 -12.87 -2.58
N TRP A 59 -13.52 -12.00 -1.58
CA TRP A 59 -12.92 -10.67 -1.65
C TRP A 59 -11.41 -10.80 -1.54
N ILE A 60 -10.72 -10.53 -2.64
CA ILE A 60 -9.26 -10.54 -2.72
C ILE A 60 -8.73 -9.11 -2.69
N CYS A 61 -7.49 -8.89 -2.23
CA CYS A 61 -6.90 -7.54 -2.21
C CYS A 61 -6.54 -7.02 -3.62
N GLY A 62 -6.45 -7.91 -4.61
CA GLY A 62 -6.20 -7.59 -6.01
C GLY A 62 -4.72 -7.45 -6.33
N ASP A 63 -3.97 -6.55 -5.70
CA ASP A 63 -2.52 -6.38 -5.94
C ASP A 63 -1.68 -7.12 -4.89
N MET A 64 -1.89 -8.43 -4.72
CA MET A 64 -1.15 -9.22 -3.75
C MET A 64 0.33 -9.39 -4.14
N HIS A 65 1.23 -9.03 -3.25
CA HIS A 65 2.67 -9.20 -3.40
C HIS A 65 3.39 -9.17 -2.04
N LEU A 66 4.67 -9.56 -1.99
CA LEU A 66 5.43 -9.65 -0.74
C LEU A 66 5.45 -8.36 0.10
N GLU A 67 5.46 -7.19 -0.54
CA GLU A 67 5.49 -5.90 0.18
C GLU A 67 4.09 -5.37 0.56
N ASN A 68 3.01 -6.14 0.29
CA ASN A 68 1.67 -5.77 0.70
C ASN A 68 1.34 -6.24 2.13
N PHE A 69 2.25 -6.91 2.79
CA PHE A 69 2.12 -7.26 4.19
C PHE A 69 2.78 -6.22 5.09
N GLY A 70 2.18 -5.95 6.23
CA GLY A 70 2.74 -5.01 7.17
C GLY A 70 1.95 -4.90 8.47
N SER A 71 2.37 -3.97 9.31
CA SER A 71 1.69 -3.73 10.58
C SER A 71 0.64 -2.65 10.46
N TYR A 72 -0.49 -2.86 11.12
CA TYR A 72 -1.50 -1.84 11.33
C TYR A 72 -1.99 -1.83 12.78
N LYS A 73 -2.62 -0.76 13.19
CA LYS A 73 -3.22 -0.62 14.52
C LYS A 73 -4.74 -0.73 14.41
N GLY A 74 -5.31 -1.77 15.01
CA GLY A 74 -6.76 -1.97 15.05
C GLY A 74 -7.48 -0.94 15.95
N ASP A 75 -8.81 -0.92 15.90
CA ASP A 75 -9.66 -0.04 16.72
C ASP A 75 -9.51 -0.32 18.21
N ASN A 76 -9.22 -1.57 18.57
CA ASN A 76 -8.87 -2.00 19.93
C ASN A 76 -7.48 -1.56 20.39
N ARG A 77 -6.76 -0.77 19.58
CA ARG A 77 -5.42 -0.26 19.85
C ARG A 77 -4.28 -1.28 19.83
N LEU A 78 -4.53 -2.53 19.50
CA LEU A 78 -3.51 -3.56 19.31
C LEU A 78 -2.84 -3.43 17.92
N ALA A 79 -1.57 -3.82 17.86
CA ALA A 79 -0.83 -3.88 16.59
C ALA A 79 -0.93 -5.30 16.02
N TYR A 80 -1.32 -5.38 14.76
CA TYR A 80 -1.46 -6.61 13.98
C TYR A 80 -0.53 -6.59 12.79
N PHE A 81 -0.23 -7.77 12.27
CA PHE A 81 0.42 -7.96 10.99
C PHE A 81 -0.54 -8.63 10.02
N ASP A 82 -0.81 -7.97 8.90
CA ASP A 82 -1.73 -8.46 7.88
C ASP A 82 -1.50 -7.72 6.55
N LEU A 83 -2.40 -7.90 5.60
CA LEU A 83 -2.46 -7.15 4.36
C LEU A 83 -2.80 -5.68 4.62
N ASN A 84 -2.13 -4.77 3.90
CA ASN A 84 -2.24 -3.34 4.15
C ASN A 84 -2.83 -2.53 3.00
N ASP A 85 -2.94 -3.08 1.79
CA ASP A 85 -3.39 -2.34 0.60
C ASP A 85 -4.53 -3.11 -0.09
N PHE A 86 -5.70 -2.48 -0.12
CA PHE A 86 -6.94 -3.01 -0.69
C PHE A 86 -7.49 -2.10 -1.79
N ASP A 87 -6.67 -1.23 -2.37
CA ASP A 87 -7.11 -0.29 -3.41
C ASP A 87 -7.65 -0.99 -4.67
N GLU A 88 -7.13 -2.19 -4.97
CA GLU A 88 -7.55 -3.04 -6.08
C GLU A 88 -8.46 -4.20 -5.67
N ALA A 89 -9.04 -4.14 -4.45
CA ALA A 89 -9.88 -5.23 -3.94
C ALA A 89 -11.09 -5.50 -4.83
N VAL A 90 -11.33 -6.79 -5.07
CA VAL A 90 -12.39 -7.25 -5.98
C VAL A 90 -12.91 -8.62 -5.58
N LEU A 91 -14.16 -8.92 -5.91
CA LEU A 91 -14.72 -10.26 -5.77
C LEU A 91 -14.26 -11.11 -6.96
N ALA A 92 -13.39 -12.09 -6.69
CA ALA A 92 -12.78 -12.94 -7.73
C ALA A 92 -12.44 -14.33 -7.17
N PRO A 93 -12.05 -15.31 -8.02
CA PRO A 93 -11.59 -16.61 -7.55
C PRO A 93 -10.40 -16.47 -6.58
N ALA A 94 -10.48 -17.07 -5.40
CA ALA A 94 -9.46 -16.97 -4.34
C ALA A 94 -8.07 -17.40 -4.82
N SER A 95 -8.00 -18.31 -5.79
CA SER A 95 -6.74 -18.75 -6.41
C SER A 95 -5.95 -17.62 -7.10
N TRP A 96 -6.61 -16.58 -7.57
CA TRP A 96 -5.96 -15.47 -8.26
C TRP A 96 -5.00 -14.71 -7.35
N GLU A 97 -5.42 -14.47 -6.13
CA GLU A 97 -4.60 -13.80 -5.11
C GLU A 97 -3.37 -14.64 -4.75
N LEU A 98 -3.57 -15.95 -4.50
CA LEU A 98 -2.48 -16.85 -4.19
C LEU A 98 -1.45 -16.92 -5.34
N VAL A 99 -1.92 -17.08 -6.58
CA VAL A 99 -1.03 -17.14 -7.76
C VAL A 99 -0.26 -15.84 -7.95
N ARG A 100 -0.90 -14.69 -7.69
CA ARG A 100 -0.22 -13.41 -7.76
C ARG A 100 0.87 -13.29 -6.68
N LEU A 101 0.59 -13.73 -5.44
CA LEU A 101 1.59 -13.77 -4.38
C LEU A 101 2.77 -14.67 -4.75
N LEU A 102 2.51 -15.90 -5.24
CA LEU A 102 3.55 -16.82 -5.69
C LEU A 102 4.39 -16.23 -6.84
N THR A 103 3.73 -15.54 -7.78
CA THR A 103 4.44 -14.82 -8.85
C THR A 103 5.36 -13.73 -8.27
N SER A 104 4.91 -13.02 -7.24
CA SER A 104 5.73 -11.98 -6.59
C SER A 104 6.97 -12.56 -5.89
N VAL A 105 6.86 -13.77 -5.31
CA VAL A 105 8.01 -14.50 -4.73
C VAL A 105 9.03 -14.84 -5.82
N LEU A 106 8.57 -15.41 -6.94
CA LEU A 106 9.45 -15.78 -8.05
C LEU A 106 10.14 -14.56 -8.67
N VAL A 107 9.40 -13.47 -8.90
CA VAL A 107 9.94 -12.24 -9.47
C VAL A 107 10.91 -11.54 -8.50
N ALA A 108 10.64 -11.56 -7.20
CA ALA A 108 11.56 -10.99 -6.20
C ALA A 108 12.85 -11.79 -6.06
N ALA A 109 12.82 -13.11 -6.29
CA ALA A 109 14.01 -13.96 -6.28
C ALA A 109 14.86 -13.82 -7.55
N ASP A 110 14.26 -13.37 -8.66
CA ASP A 110 14.96 -13.15 -9.92
C ASP A 110 15.99 -12.03 -9.75
N GLY A 111 17.25 -12.31 -10.14
CA GLY A 111 18.35 -11.37 -9.95
C GLY A 111 18.96 -11.31 -8.54
N THR A 112 18.53 -12.16 -7.61
CA THR A 112 19.17 -12.34 -6.30
C THR A 112 20.13 -13.53 -6.32
N PRO A 113 21.06 -13.66 -5.33
CA PRO A 113 21.89 -14.85 -5.16
C PRO A 113 21.09 -16.12 -4.85
N SER A 114 19.82 -15.99 -4.48
CA SER A 114 18.94 -17.14 -4.24
C SER A 114 18.71 -17.92 -5.52
N SER A 115 18.84 -19.25 -5.44
CA SER A 115 18.65 -20.11 -6.60
C SER A 115 17.18 -20.21 -7.03
N ALA A 116 16.95 -20.56 -8.28
CA ALA A 116 15.59 -20.89 -8.76
C ALA A 116 14.98 -22.08 -7.98
N ALA A 117 15.81 -22.94 -7.38
CA ALA A 117 15.36 -24.01 -6.49
C ALA A 117 14.82 -23.47 -5.18
N ASP A 118 15.49 -22.47 -4.57
CA ASP A 118 15.06 -21.85 -3.31
C ASP A 118 13.72 -21.12 -3.48
N SER A 119 13.53 -20.38 -4.56
CA SER A 119 12.26 -19.69 -4.82
C SER A 119 11.08 -20.66 -5.02
N LYS A 120 11.32 -21.82 -5.68
CA LYS A 120 10.32 -22.89 -5.80
C LYS A 120 10.00 -23.54 -4.46
N LEU A 121 11.03 -23.74 -3.62
CA LEU A 121 10.84 -24.28 -2.25
C LEU A 121 10.02 -23.33 -1.40
N LEU A 122 10.29 -22.02 -1.45
CA LEU A 122 9.50 -21.00 -0.77
C LEU A 122 8.04 -20.98 -1.26
N CYS A 123 7.82 -21.06 -2.57
CA CYS A 123 6.47 -21.13 -3.13
C CYS A 123 5.71 -22.39 -2.65
N ARG A 124 6.39 -23.54 -2.58
CA ARG A 124 5.78 -24.78 -2.06
C ARG A 124 5.43 -24.64 -0.59
N GLY A 125 6.34 -24.16 0.25
CA GLY A 125 6.08 -23.90 1.66
C GLY A 125 4.91 -22.95 1.90
N LEU A 126 4.77 -21.91 1.05
CA LEU A 126 3.64 -20.99 1.09
C LEU A 126 2.32 -21.69 0.76
N ILE A 127 2.29 -22.53 -0.29
CA ILE A 127 1.10 -23.32 -0.68
C ILE A 127 0.71 -24.27 0.45
N ASP A 128 1.68 -24.98 1.03
CA ASP A 128 1.43 -25.94 2.11
C ASP A 128 0.88 -25.25 3.36
N ALA A 129 1.46 -24.10 3.75
CA ALA A 129 0.98 -23.29 4.87
C ALA A 129 -0.42 -22.71 4.63
N TYR A 130 -0.69 -22.25 3.40
CA TYR A 130 -2.01 -21.75 3.00
C TYR A 130 -3.06 -22.86 3.06
N GLY A 131 -2.75 -24.05 2.52
CA GLY A 131 -3.63 -25.22 2.57
C GLY A 131 -3.89 -25.69 4.00
N ALA A 132 -2.87 -25.73 4.86
CA ALA A 132 -3.01 -26.06 6.28
C ALA A 132 -3.92 -25.05 7.03
N ALA A 133 -3.76 -23.75 6.74
CA ALA A 133 -4.60 -22.71 7.33
C ALA A 133 -6.08 -22.84 6.90
N LEU A 134 -6.33 -23.14 5.63
CA LEU A 134 -7.69 -23.39 5.13
C LEU A 134 -8.32 -24.64 5.76
N THR A 135 -7.55 -25.71 5.89
CA THR A 135 -7.99 -26.97 6.53
C THR A 135 -8.37 -26.73 7.99
N LEU A 136 -7.65 -25.87 8.69
CA LEU A 136 -8.00 -25.51 10.07
C LEU A 136 -9.36 -24.81 10.17
N GLY A 137 -9.80 -24.09 9.13
CA GLY A 137 -11.13 -23.50 9.01
C GLY A 137 -11.44 -22.40 10.04
N LYS A 138 -10.43 -21.80 10.67
CA LYS A 138 -10.61 -20.76 11.70
C LYS A 138 -9.86 -19.50 11.31
N PRO A 139 -10.48 -18.31 11.44
CA PRO A 139 -9.78 -17.04 11.27
C PRO A 139 -8.69 -16.91 12.35
N ARG A 140 -7.58 -16.29 11.97
CA ARG A 140 -6.45 -16.00 12.86
C ARG A 140 -6.05 -14.55 12.72
N TRP A 141 -5.59 -13.99 13.81
CA TRP A 141 -4.93 -12.68 13.84
C TRP A 141 -3.46 -12.91 14.23
N VAL A 142 -2.57 -12.24 13.54
CA VAL A 142 -1.15 -12.24 13.88
C VAL A 142 -0.88 -10.95 14.66
N GLU A 143 -0.77 -11.09 15.96
CA GLU A 143 -0.46 -10.01 16.89
C GLU A 143 0.92 -10.23 17.54
N ARG A 144 1.41 -9.24 18.27
CA ARG A 144 2.76 -9.25 18.80
C ARG A 144 3.06 -10.46 19.68
N ASP A 145 2.12 -10.87 20.55
CA ASP A 145 2.35 -11.93 21.52
C ASP A 145 2.29 -13.34 20.91
N THR A 146 1.74 -13.43 19.69
CA THR A 146 1.65 -14.67 18.90
C THR A 146 2.61 -14.71 17.69
N ALA A 147 3.24 -13.59 17.37
CA ALA A 147 4.15 -13.48 16.24
C ALA A 147 5.57 -13.90 16.60
N HIS A 148 6.26 -14.58 15.67
CA HIS A 148 7.64 -15.02 15.81
C HIS A 148 8.50 -14.56 14.63
N GLY A 149 9.83 -14.68 14.75
CA GLY A 149 10.80 -14.31 13.72
C GLY A 149 10.65 -12.87 13.27
N MET A 150 10.85 -12.60 11.99
CA MET A 150 10.81 -11.23 11.41
C MET A 150 9.50 -10.48 11.70
N VAL A 151 8.37 -11.17 11.75
CA VAL A 151 7.07 -10.55 12.06
C VAL A 151 7.03 -10.12 13.52
N GLY A 152 7.50 -10.98 14.43
CA GLY A 152 7.64 -10.66 15.85
C GLY A 152 8.56 -9.44 16.07
N ASP A 153 9.72 -9.42 15.41
CA ASP A 153 10.68 -8.31 15.46
C ASP A 153 10.06 -7.01 14.95
N LEU A 154 9.34 -7.06 13.82
CA LEU A 154 8.61 -5.93 13.28
C LEU A 154 7.61 -5.37 14.32
N LEU A 155 6.73 -6.22 14.86
CA LEU A 155 5.69 -5.80 15.80
C LEU A 155 6.29 -5.27 17.11
N ASN A 156 7.39 -5.87 17.60
CA ASN A 156 8.12 -5.39 18.77
C ASN A 156 8.75 -4.01 18.53
N SER A 157 9.26 -3.74 17.32
CA SER A 157 9.85 -2.44 16.96
C SER A 157 8.85 -1.27 17.04
N LEU A 158 7.54 -1.57 17.07
CA LEU A 158 6.50 -0.54 17.13
C LEU A 158 6.30 0.07 18.52
N ARG A 159 6.77 -0.62 19.58
CA ARG A 159 6.54 -0.19 20.98
C ARG A 159 7.07 1.21 21.30
N GLY A 160 8.24 1.53 20.75
CA GLY A 160 8.91 2.81 21.01
C GLY A 160 8.51 3.95 20.08
N ARG A 161 7.64 3.73 19.10
CA ARG A 161 7.31 4.74 18.08
C ARG A 161 6.46 5.86 18.69
N GLN A 162 6.97 7.08 18.62
CA GLN A 162 6.26 8.29 19.02
C GLN A 162 5.69 9.02 17.81
N ARG A 163 4.52 9.68 18.01
CA ARG A 163 3.92 10.49 16.94
C ARG A 163 4.82 11.62 16.50
N ALA A 164 5.49 12.29 17.45
CA ALA A 164 6.40 13.39 17.15
C ALA A 164 7.50 12.95 16.17
N ASP A 165 8.13 11.80 16.40
CA ASP A 165 9.19 11.25 15.54
C ASP A 165 8.64 10.96 14.13
N TYR A 166 7.45 10.36 14.04
CA TYR A 166 6.80 10.15 12.74
C TYR A 166 6.52 11.46 12.02
N LEU A 167 5.99 12.47 12.72
CA LEU A 167 5.75 13.80 12.15
C LEU A 167 7.05 14.45 11.66
N ASP A 168 8.16 14.30 12.38
CA ASP A 168 9.48 14.83 12.00
C ASP A 168 10.00 14.20 10.70
N THR A 169 9.61 12.96 10.38
CA THR A 169 9.93 12.34 9.08
C THR A 169 9.12 12.92 7.91
N ARG A 170 7.98 13.54 8.14
CA ARG A 170 7.01 13.99 7.13
C ARG A 170 6.83 15.50 7.07
N THR A 171 7.26 16.20 8.09
CA THR A 171 7.05 17.65 8.25
C THR A 171 8.34 18.36 8.63
N VAL A 172 8.32 19.68 8.51
CA VAL A 172 9.35 20.58 9.03
C VAL A 172 8.68 21.47 10.08
N ARG A 173 9.34 21.66 11.24
CA ARG A 173 8.91 22.61 12.26
C ARG A 173 9.22 24.04 11.82
N LYS A 174 8.23 24.93 11.95
CA LYS A 174 8.36 26.37 11.79
C LYS A 174 7.83 27.04 13.06
N GLY A 175 8.69 27.21 14.05
CA GLY A 175 8.29 27.66 15.37
C GLY A 175 7.32 26.66 16.03
N LYS A 176 6.12 27.15 16.39
CA LYS A 176 5.04 26.34 16.98
C LYS A 176 4.18 25.60 15.94
N LEU A 177 4.50 25.71 14.66
CA LEU A 177 3.75 25.10 13.56
C LEU A 177 4.57 24.02 12.85
N ARG A 178 3.89 23.12 12.16
CA ARG A 178 4.47 22.17 11.22
C ARG A 178 3.97 22.44 9.81
N VAL A 179 4.81 22.20 8.81
CA VAL A 179 4.46 22.19 7.40
C VAL A 179 4.95 20.89 6.76
N LEU A 180 4.26 20.40 5.74
CA LEU A 180 4.62 19.17 5.04
C LEU A 180 5.95 19.30 4.31
N ARG A 181 6.77 18.24 4.34
CA ARG A 181 7.97 18.13 3.49
C ARG A 181 7.53 17.85 2.06
N THR A 182 7.95 18.69 1.13
CA THR A 182 7.67 18.56 -0.30
C THR A 182 8.96 18.43 -1.11
N ASP A 183 9.88 17.62 -0.62
CA ASP A 183 11.22 17.39 -1.20
C ASP A 183 11.24 16.42 -2.39
N GLY A 184 10.09 16.00 -2.88
CA GLY A 184 9.96 15.05 -3.99
C GLY A 184 10.15 13.58 -3.63
N LYS A 185 10.48 13.25 -2.38
CA LYS A 185 10.64 11.85 -1.94
C LYS A 185 9.33 11.19 -1.56
N LYS A 186 8.52 11.85 -0.74
CA LYS A 186 7.24 11.33 -0.23
C LYS A 186 6.04 12.20 -0.61
N ALA A 187 6.29 13.46 -0.92
CA ALA A 187 5.27 14.40 -1.33
C ALA A 187 5.82 15.48 -2.29
N LEU A 188 4.94 16.04 -3.10
CA LEU A 188 5.15 17.18 -4.00
C LEU A 188 4.29 18.35 -3.56
N PRO A 189 4.67 19.60 -3.87
CA PRO A 189 3.81 20.75 -3.63
C PRO A 189 2.44 20.57 -4.29
N ALA A 190 1.38 20.95 -3.58
CA ALA A 190 0.05 21.08 -4.15
C ALA A 190 -0.14 22.51 -4.69
N SER A 191 -0.83 22.64 -5.83
CA SER A 191 -1.24 23.96 -6.34
C SER A 191 -2.32 24.57 -5.45
N ASP A 192 -2.53 25.90 -5.55
CA ASP A 192 -3.56 26.58 -4.78
C ASP A 192 -4.96 26.02 -5.07
N LYS A 193 -5.25 25.66 -6.33
CA LYS A 193 -6.49 25.00 -6.72
C LYS A 193 -6.68 23.65 -6.02
N GLN A 194 -5.62 22.86 -5.93
CA GLN A 194 -5.65 21.56 -5.25
C GLN A 194 -5.81 21.75 -3.73
N ARG A 195 -5.09 22.69 -3.13
CA ARG A 195 -5.23 23.04 -1.72
C ARG A 195 -6.66 23.47 -1.39
N ALA A 196 -7.23 24.38 -2.18
CA ALA A 196 -8.60 24.84 -2.01
C ALA A 196 -9.62 23.70 -2.11
N LYS A 197 -9.48 22.81 -3.12
CA LYS A 197 -10.33 21.62 -3.30
C LYS A 197 -10.30 20.72 -2.07
N VAL A 198 -9.10 20.38 -1.59
CA VAL A 198 -8.92 19.48 -0.45
C VAL A 198 -9.42 20.13 0.84
N THR A 199 -9.12 21.41 1.07
CA THR A 199 -9.58 22.14 2.26
C THR A 199 -11.11 22.22 2.31
N ALA A 200 -11.77 22.48 1.17
CA ALA A 200 -13.22 22.50 1.08
C ALA A 200 -13.85 21.12 1.36
N PHE A 201 -13.23 20.04 0.86
CA PHE A 201 -13.65 18.68 1.17
C PHE A 201 -13.50 18.39 2.68
N MET A 202 -12.34 18.68 3.26
CA MET A 202 -12.07 18.43 4.68
C MET A 202 -12.97 19.24 5.61
N LYS A 203 -13.38 20.46 5.21
CA LYS A 203 -14.34 21.25 5.97
C LYS A 203 -15.71 20.57 6.06
N ARG A 204 -16.19 19.99 4.94
CA ARG A 204 -17.45 19.23 4.94
C ARG A 204 -17.33 17.96 5.77
N PHE A 205 -16.27 17.20 5.55
CA PHE A 205 -15.97 16.00 6.32
C PHE A 205 -15.91 16.28 7.83
N ALA A 206 -15.21 17.35 8.23
CA ALA A 206 -15.08 17.75 9.64
C ALA A 206 -16.43 18.08 10.30
N ALA A 207 -17.34 18.70 9.56
CA ALA A 207 -18.68 19.08 10.08
C ALA A 207 -19.52 17.85 10.48
N GLU A 208 -19.23 16.69 9.92
CA GLU A 208 -19.91 15.42 10.22
C GLU A 208 -19.23 14.64 11.36
N GLN A 209 -18.12 15.15 11.92
CA GLN A 209 -17.35 14.47 12.95
C GLN A 209 -17.67 15.02 14.36
N PRO A 210 -17.54 14.18 15.41
CA PRO A 210 -17.77 14.61 16.79
C PRO A 210 -16.87 15.76 17.26
N ASN A 211 -15.69 15.91 16.67
CA ASN A 211 -14.74 16.98 16.97
C ASN A 211 -14.23 17.63 15.66
N PRO A 212 -14.96 18.58 15.06
CA PRO A 212 -14.58 19.22 13.81
C PRO A 212 -13.21 19.90 13.82
N ASP A 213 -12.82 20.51 14.94
CA ASP A 213 -11.53 21.22 15.08
C ASP A 213 -10.33 20.30 14.95
N PHE A 214 -10.48 19.02 15.28
CA PHE A 214 -9.44 18.02 15.08
C PHE A 214 -9.01 17.95 13.61
N TYR A 215 -9.94 18.09 12.67
CA TYR A 215 -9.74 17.96 11.23
C TYR A 215 -9.42 19.28 10.54
N LYS A 216 -9.20 20.35 11.27
CA LYS A 216 -8.79 21.65 10.71
C LYS A 216 -7.49 21.48 9.92
N VAL A 217 -7.55 21.79 8.64
CA VAL A 217 -6.42 21.65 7.71
C VAL A 217 -5.35 22.72 8.00
N LEU A 218 -4.13 22.30 8.20
CA LEU A 218 -2.95 23.15 8.39
C LEU A 218 -2.10 23.22 7.14
N ASP A 219 -1.95 22.10 6.42
CA ASP A 219 -1.19 22.06 5.17
C ASP A 219 -1.66 20.88 4.29
N VAL A 220 -1.43 20.99 2.96
CA VAL A 220 -1.80 19.98 1.96
C VAL A 220 -0.66 19.79 0.98
N ALA A 221 -0.30 18.54 0.68
CA ALA A 221 0.67 18.20 -0.36
C ALA A 221 0.17 17.01 -1.20
N ARG A 222 0.66 16.89 -2.44
CA ARG A 222 0.40 15.71 -3.29
C ARG A 222 1.25 14.54 -2.79
N ARG A 223 0.61 13.42 -2.47
CA ARG A 223 1.30 12.23 -1.95
C ARG A 223 2.02 11.47 -3.09
N ILE A 224 3.26 11.06 -2.83
CA ILE A 224 3.98 10.06 -3.61
C ILE A 224 3.95 8.76 -2.80
N ALA A 225 3.13 7.79 -3.21
CA ALA A 225 3.06 6.49 -2.57
C ALA A 225 2.48 5.44 -3.52
N GLY A 226 2.98 4.20 -3.38
CA GLY A 226 2.61 3.06 -4.21
C GLY A 226 3.08 3.22 -5.66
N THR A 227 3.53 2.13 -6.30
CA THR A 227 3.91 2.17 -7.72
C THR A 227 2.67 2.09 -8.61
N GLY A 228 1.70 1.26 -8.25
CA GLY A 228 0.46 1.08 -9.01
C GLY A 228 -0.35 2.36 -9.15
N SER A 229 -0.49 3.10 -8.06
CA SER A 229 -1.32 4.31 -7.96
C SER A 229 -0.61 5.63 -8.28
N LEU A 230 0.66 5.62 -8.72
CA LEU A 230 1.32 6.84 -9.16
C LEU A 230 0.54 7.52 -10.29
N GLY A 231 0.33 8.83 -10.13
CA GLY A 231 -0.45 9.66 -11.05
C GLY A 231 -1.94 9.79 -10.70
N VAL A 232 -2.48 8.95 -9.82
CA VAL A 232 -3.82 9.16 -9.24
C VAL A 232 -3.76 10.32 -8.25
N ASP A 233 -4.83 11.11 -8.17
CA ASP A 233 -4.94 12.23 -7.23
C ASP A 233 -5.00 11.73 -5.79
N ARG A 234 -3.84 11.75 -5.13
CA ARG A 234 -3.68 11.43 -3.70
C ARG A 234 -3.02 12.57 -2.97
N TYR A 235 -3.52 12.89 -1.80
CA TYR A 235 -3.02 13.97 -0.96
C TYR A 235 -2.60 13.44 0.41
N VAL A 236 -1.59 14.08 1.00
CA VAL A 236 -1.33 14.04 2.42
C VAL A 236 -1.78 15.36 3.01
N ILE A 237 -2.53 15.30 4.11
CA ILE A 237 -3.17 16.44 4.73
C ILE A 237 -2.68 16.52 6.17
N LEU A 238 -2.03 17.61 6.51
CA LEU A 238 -1.67 17.90 7.90
C LEU A 238 -2.87 18.58 8.57
N VAL A 239 -3.38 17.98 9.63
CA VAL A 239 -4.51 18.51 10.40
C VAL A 239 -4.10 18.88 11.81
N GLN A 240 -4.89 19.74 12.45
CA GLN A 240 -4.66 20.24 13.80
C GLN A 240 -4.51 19.11 14.82
N GLY A 241 -5.38 18.09 14.75
CA GLY A 241 -5.33 16.97 15.68
C GLY A 241 -5.56 17.42 17.12
N LYS A 242 -4.66 16.98 18.01
CA LYS A 242 -4.66 17.35 19.43
C LYS A 242 -3.89 18.64 19.75
N GLY A 243 -3.45 19.37 18.71
CA GLY A 243 -2.73 20.63 18.84
C GLY A 243 -1.30 20.58 18.30
N SER A 244 -0.85 21.76 17.83
CA SER A 244 0.51 21.91 17.29
C SER A 244 1.55 22.05 18.41
N PRO A 245 2.81 21.64 18.15
CA PRO A 245 3.28 20.95 16.94
C PRO A 245 3.18 19.42 17.00
N ASP A 246 3.16 18.79 18.17
CA ASP A 246 3.34 17.35 18.33
C ASP A 246 2.02 16.58 18.43
N GLY A 247 0.92 17.28 18.62
CA GLY A 247 -0.43 16.72 18.56
C GLY A 247 -1.06 16.73 17.18
N ASN A 248 -0.37 17.21 16.14
CA ASN A 248 -0.85 17.17 14.76
C ASN A 248 -0.99 15.73 14.24
N TYR A 249 -1.80 15.56 13.18
CA TYR A 249 -2.02 14.27 12.48
C TYR A 249 -1.86 14.44 10.96
N LEU A 250 -1.56 13.31 10.31
CA LEU A 250 -1.51 13.20 8.86
C LEU A 250 -2.59 12.24 8.38
#